data_9bc027671d654691f1e517362d13897c
#
_entry.id   9bc027671d654691f1e517362d13897c
#
_cell.length_a   1.000
_cell.length_b   1.000
_cell.length_c   1.000
_cell.angle_alpha   90.00
_cell.angle_beta   90.00
_cell.angle_gamma   90.00
#
_symmetry.space_group_name_H-M   'P 1'
#
loop_
_entity.id
_entity.type
_entity.pdbx_description
1 polymer ?
#
loop_
_entity_poly.entity_id
_entity_poly.type
_entity_poly.pdbx_seq_one_letter_code
_entity_poly.pdbx_strand_id
1 'polypeptide(L)'
;AIGFSQRDDFAVVVILHAKDGIIQGEVNYPLIHKGDISESVSLVLSEHYSERKPPKTILLPTPITKVMEEWLSNRRGKKVDTKVPIRGELSKLQKMATKNADIQVTRQKNKRSGNLEKIAADDGAKLLQLDSLDYIVCFDMAQLQGSERVGASVVLRKGRPVKKEYRTYRVKTKVLDDIRMMAEVVERWLKRQDEWPDLLLLDGGKTHLDTINDLLGRHNLEGVFPVAALAKKEETIFRKGKKPIKIDREGRVLIHSRDEAHRFVNKFHRQRRGKNTLKNPLEKIEGLGAKKIQALIVYFGSYKNIKFASIEELQKVPGIGKEMSKKIYDELI
;
A
#
# COMPACT_ATOMS: atom_id res chain seq x y z
N ALA A 1 -31.93 -13.92 6.19
CA ALA A 1 -30.79 -13.72 7.08
C ALA A 1 -30.15 -12.37 6.80
N ILE A 2 -29.80 -11.67 7.84
CA ILE A 2 -29.24 -10.32 7.78
C ILE A 2 -27.75 -10.40 8.14
N GLY A 3 -26.91 -9.85 7.27
CA GLY A 3 -25.49 -9.66 7.50
C GLY A 3 -25.16 -8.18 7.65
N PHE A 4 -24.22 -7.85 8.51
CA PHE A 4 -23.66 -6.49 8.67
C PHE A 4 -22.15 -6.56 8.63
N SER A 5 -21.53 -5.62 7.93
CA SER A 5 -20.10 -5.38 7.99
C SER A 5 -19.82 -3.91 7.80
N GLN A 6 -18.76 -3.41 8.50
CA GLN A 6 -18.35 -2.01 8.52
C GLN A 6 -16.86 -1.89 8.31
N ARG A 7 -16.45 -0.83 7.60
CA ARG A 7 -15.06 -0.36 7.53
C ARG A 7 -15.05 1.17 7.56
N ASP A 8 -14.38 1.72 8.54
CA ASP A 8 -14.43 3.16 8.86
C ASP A 8 -15.89 3.62 9.05
N ASP A 9 -16.34 4.68 8.42
CA ASP A 9 -17.70 5.21 8.48
C ASP A 9 -18.68 4.57 7.49
N PHE A 10 -18.22 3.55 6.76
CA PHE A 10 -19.02 2.92 5.70
C PHE A 10 -19.40 1.49 6.06
N ALA A 11 -20.68 1.19 6.02
CA ALA A 11 -21.21 -0.13 6.29
C ALA A 11 -22.07 -0.65 5.13
N VAL A 12 -22.24 -1.96 5.09
CA VAL A 12 -23.20 -2.63 4.22
C VAL A 12 -24.01 -3.61 5.04
N VAL A 13 -25.32 -3.51 4.93
CA VAL A 13 -26.28 -4.53 5.38
C VAL A 13 -26.67 -5.39 4.18
N VAL A 14 -26.53 -6.70 4.33
CA VAL A 14 -26.91 -7.67 3.31
C VAL A 14 -28.15 -8.44 3.81
N ILE A 15 -29.17 -8.54 2.97
CA ILE A 15 -30.33 -9.37 3.22
C ILE A 15 -30.30 -10.57 2.28
N LEU A 16 -30.12 -11.77 2.82
CA LEU A 16 -30.24 -13.03 2.09
C LEU A 16 -31.65 -13.59 2.25
N HIS A 17 -32.34 -13.79 1.13
CA HIS A 17 -33.60 -14.48 1.09
C HIS A 17 -33.39 -15.98 0.90
N ALA A 18 -33.91 -16.79 1.83
CA ALA A 18 -33.84 -18.24 1.73
C ALA A 18 -35.23 -18.83 1.88
N LYS A 19 -35.57 -19.84 1.07
CA LYS A 19 -36.77 -20.61 1.13
C LYS A 19 -36.43 -22.08 0.94
N ASP A 20 -36.97 -22.93 1.80
CA ASP A 20 -36.77 -24.39 1.76
C ASP A 20 -35.29 -24.81 1.68
N GLY A 21 -34.41 -24.09 2.44
CA GLY A 21 -32.96 -24.33 2.47
C GLY A 21 -32.19 -23.76 1.28
N ILE A 22 -32.85 -23.14 0.29
CA ILE A 22 -32.21 -22.58 -0.91
C ILE A 22 -32.23 -21.06 -0.84
N ILE A 23 -31.06 -20.44 -1.13
CA ILE A 23 -30.92 -18.99 -1.25
C ILE A 23 -31.54 -18.57 -2.58
N GLN A 24 -32.53 -17.70 -2.52
CA GLN A 24 -33.27 -17.22 -3.70
C GLN A 24 -32.79 -15.85 -4.18
N GLY A 25 -32.09 -15.10 -3.33
CA GLY A 25 -31.60 -13.78 -3.70
C GLY A 25 -30.86 -13.06 -2.57
N GLU A 26 -30.19 -11.99 -2.96
CA GLU A 26 -29.44 -11.10 -2.09
C GLU A 26 -29.77 -9.65 -2.41
N VAL A 27 -29.99 -8.84 -1.38
CA VAL A 27 -30.14 -7.38 -1.52
C VAL A 27 -29.12 -6.70 -0.62
N ASN A 28 -28.45 -5.67 -1.15
CA ASN A 28 -27.36 -4.97 -0.48
C ASN A 28 -27.75 -3.52 -0.21
N TYR A 29 -27.58 -3.08 1.04
CA TYR A 29 -27.85 -1.73 1.51
C TYR A 29 -26.57 -1.07 1.98
N PRO A 30 -25.93 -0.24 1.13
CA PRO A 30 -24.79 0.56 1.55
C PRO A 30 -25.26 1.77 2.36
N LEU A 31 -24.62 2.04 3.49
CA LEU A 31 -24.96 3.17 4.35
C LEU A 31 -23.72 3.77 5.04
N ILE A 32 -23.86 5.02 5.50
CA ILE A 32 -22.90 5.62 6.44
C ILE A 32 -23.34 5.19 7.85
N HIS A 33 -22.44 4.54 8.56
CA HIS A 33 -22.71 4.03 9.90
C HIS A 33 -21.90 4.80 10.95
N LYS A 34 -22.59 5.38 11.93
CA LYS A 34 -22.02 6.02 13.10
C LYS A 34 -22.91 5.69 14.28
N GLY A 35 -22.55 4.68 15.08
CA GLY A 35 -23.32 4.30 16.25
C GLY A 35 -23.53 2.81 16.42
N ASP A 36 -24.74 2.40 16.81
CA ASP A 36 -25.07 1.00 17.08
C ASP A 36 -25.49 0.24 15.80
N ILE A 37 -25.01 -1.00 15.71
CA ILE A 37 -25.37 -1.92 14.63
C ILE A 37 -26.88 -2.17 14.57
N SER A 38 -27.54 -2.26 15.75
CA SER A 38 -28.97 -2.47 15.88
C SER A 38 -29.79 -1.37 15.18
N GLU A 39 -29.37 -0.11 15.30
CA GLU A 39 -30.02 1.03 14.65
C GLU A 39 -29.91 0.95 13.13
N SER A 40 -28.72 0.68 12.62
CA SER A 40 -28.48 0.54 11.18
C SER A 40 -29.22 -0.64 10.57
N VAL A 41 -29.27 -1.78 11.27
CA VAL A 41 -30.04 -2.96 10.86
C VAL A 41 -31.52 -2.64 10.87
N SER A 42 -32.04 -1.97 11.90
CA SER A 42 -33.45 -1.57 12.01
C SER A 42 -33.85 -0.60 10.90
N LEU A 43 -33.02 0.37 10.57
CA LEU A 43 -33.22 1.30 9.45
C LEU A 43 -33.39 0.54 8.13
N VAL A 44 -32.46 -0.38 7.84
CA VAL A 44 -32.53 -1.17 6.61
C VAL A 44 -33.74 -2.12 6.58
N LEU A 45 -34.07 -2.71 7.72
CA LEU A 45 -35.29 -3.56 7.80
C LEU A 45 -36.57 -2.76 7.54
N SER A 46 -36.66 -1.53 8.09
CA SER A 46 -37.81 -0.65 7.85
C SER A 46 -37.91 -0.24 6.38
N GLU A 47 -36.81 0.10 5.73
CA GLU A 47 -36.77 0.41 4.30
C GLU A 47 -37.12 -0.82 3.45
N HIS A 48 -36.48 -1.96 3.69
CA HIS A 48 -36.65 -3.17 2.91
C HIS A 48 -38.12 -3.71 2.98
N TYR A 49 -38.73 -3.67 4.15
CA TYR A 49 -40.09 -4.16 4.36
C TYR A 49 -41.16 -3.06 4.32
N SER A 50 -40.83 -1.84 3.95
CA SER A 50 -41.84 -0.79 3.70
C SER A 50 -42.83 -1.16 2.62
N GLU A 51 -42.35 -1.80 1.54
CA GLU A 51 -43.19 -2.25 0.41
C GLU A 51 -43.26 -3.77 0.26
N ARG A 52 -42.51 -4.53 1.05
CA ARG A 52 -42.48 -6.00 1.01
C ARG A 52 -43.04 -6.61 2.28
N LYS A 53 -43.59 -7.78 2.16
CA LYS A 53 -44.11 -8.53 3.31
C LYS A 53 -42.97 -9.25 4.03
N PRO A 54 -42.79 -9.04 5.35
CA PRO A 54 -41.72 -9.73 6.11
C PRO A 54 -41.94 -11.26 6.13
N PRO A 55 -40.87 -12.07 6.17
CA PRO A 55 -40.97 -13.53 6.29
C PRO A 55 -41.38 -13.96 7.72
N LYS A 56 -41.60 -15.26 7.91
CA LYS A 56 -41.89 -15.81 9.25
C LYS A 56 -40.76 -15.66 10.21
N THR A 57 -39.50 -15.80 9.73
CA THR A 57 -38.30 -15.77 10.56
C THR A 57 -37.25 -14.86 9.94
N ILE A 58 -36.64 -14.01 10.76
CA ILE A 58 -35.52 -13.14 10.38
C ILE A 58 -34.34 -13.49 11.29
N LEU A 59 -33.21 -13.84 10.66
CA LEU A 59 -31.96 -14.10 11.37
C LEU A 59 -31.11 -12.81 11.38
N LEU A 60 -30.72 -12.39 12.55
CA LEU A 60 -30.08 -11.09 12.81
C LEU A 60 -28.64 -11.25 13.27
N PRO A 61 -27.75 -10.30 12.98
CA PRO A 61 -26.37 -10.26 13.54
C PRO A 61 -26.36 -9.80 15.01
N THR A 62 -27.35 -9.01 15.42
CA THR A 62 -27.54 -8.46 16.77
C THR A 62 -29.03 -8.34 17.07
N PRO A 63 -29.48 -8.31 18.34
CA PRO A 63 -30.86 -8.07 18.68
C PRO A 63 -31.32 -6.68 18.18
N ILE A 64 -32.60 -6.57 17.81
CA ILE A 64 -33.27 -5.31 17.48
C ILE A 64 -34.23 -4.93 18.59
N THR A 65 -34.78 -3.71 18.54
CA THR A 65 -35.71 -3.23 19.55
C THR A 65 -37.09 -3.95 19.45
N LYS A 66 -37.76 -4.07 20.58
CA LYS A 66 -39.13 -4.62 20.61
C LYS A 66 -40.10 -3.89 19.69
N VAL A 67 -39.95 -2.56 19.59
CA VAL A 67 -40.75 -1.71 18.68
C VAL A 67 -40.57 -2.16 17.21
N MET A 68 -39.36 -2.48 16.81
CA MET A 68 -39.07 -2.96 15.46
C MET A 68 -39.64 -4.36 15.24
N GLU A 69 -39.59 -5.25 16.22
CA GLU A 69 -40.21 -6.61 16.15
C GLU A 69 -41.72 -6.52 16.00
N GLU A 70 -42.37 -5.66 16.76
CA GLU A 70 -43.80 -5.38 16.67
C GLU A 70 -44.17 -4.80 15.30
N TRP A 71 -43.40 -3.82 14.81
CA TRP A 71 -43.60 -3.23 13.50
C TRP A 71 -43.53 -4.30 12.37
N LEU A 72 -42.52 -5.17 12.39
CA LEU A 72 -42.37 -6.27 11.42
C LEU A 72 -43.56 -7.23 11.49
N SER A 73 -44.04 -7.55 12.70
CA SER A 73 -45.15 -8.44 12.92
C SER A 73 -46.46 -7.85 12.41
N ASN A 74 -46.71 -6.56 12.67
CA ASN A 74 -47.88 -5.81 12.17
C ASN A 74 -47.84 -5.75 10.63
N ARG A 75 -46.68 -5.45 10.05
CA ARG A 75 -46.49 -5.41 8.60
C ARG A 75 -46.72 -6.74 7.92
N ARG A 76 -46.38 -7.85 8.61
CA ARG A 76 -46.66 -9.20 8.14
C ARG A 76 -48.11 -9.62 8.32
N GLY A 77 -48.86 -9.08 9.30
CA GLY A 77 -50.16 -9.49 9.75
C GLY A 77 -50.14 -10.78 10.60
N LYS A 78 -48.97 -11.25 11.01
CA LYS A 78 -48.71 -12.41 11.87
C LYS A 78 -47.36 -12.22 12.55
N LYS A 79 -47.12 -12.88 13.68
CA LYS A 79 -45.84 -12.82 14.41
C LYS A 79 -44.64 -13.12 13.49
N VAL A 80 -43.63 -12.29 13.60
CA VAL A 80 -42.32 -12.49 13.01
C VAL A 80 -41.35 -12.95 14.11
N ASP A 81 -40.67 -14.07 13.89
CA ASP A 81 -39.67 -14.58 14.82
C ASP A 81 -38.30 -13.99 14.46
N THR A 82 -37.79 -13.10 15.29
CA THR A 82 -36.41 -12.58 15.16
C THR A 82 -35.45 -13.41 16.00
N LYS A 83 -34.31 -13.79 15.43
CA LYS A 83 -33.34 -14.69 16.09
C LYS A 83 -31.93 -14.24 15.81
N VAL A 84 -31.07 -14.24 16.85
CA VAL A 84 -29.62 -14.14 16.73
C VAL A 84 -29.04 -15.54 16.93
N PRO A 85 -28.80 -16.32 15.87
CA PRO A 85 -28.46 -17.72 15.99
C PRO A 85 -26.95 -17.88 16.35
N ILE A 86 -26.67 -18.65 17.40
CA ILE A 86 -25.31 -18.89 17.90
C ILE A 86 -24.70 -20.15 17.25
N ARG A 87 -25.51 -21.19 16.99
CA ARG A 87 -25.06 -22.50 16.48
C ARG A 87 -26.07 -23.13 15.53
N GLY A 88 -25.64 -24.17 14.81
CA GLY A 88 -26.49 -24.92 13.84
C GLY A 88 -26.59 -24.25 12.47
N GLU A 89 -27.49 -24.77 11.62
CA GLU A 89 -27.65 -24.33 10.22
C GLU A 89 -28.07 -22.85 10.09
N LEU A 90 -28.92 -22.37 11.01
CA LEU A 90 -29.33 -20.98 11.02
C LEU A 90 -28.17 -20.02 11.27
N SER A 91 -27.22 -20.43 12.14
CA SER A 91 -25.99 -19.66 12.38
C SER A 91 -25.08 -19.64 11.16
N LYS A 92 -24.99 -20.76 10.41
CA LYS A 92 -24.25 -20.82 9.16
C LYS A 92 -24.80 -19.83 8.13
N LEU A 93 -26.14 -19.81 7.99
CA LEU A 93 -26.81 -18.89 7.05
C LEU A 93 -26.60 -17.42 7.44
N GLN A 94 -26.71 -17.09 8.73
CA GLN A 94 -26.46 -15.73 9.22
C GLN A 94 -25.00 -15.31 9.02
N LYS A 95 -24.04 -16.21 9.31
CA LYS A 95 -22.61 -15.96 9.05
C LYS A 95 -22.30 -15.78 7.57
N MET A 96 -23.02 -16.51 6.69
CA MET A 96 -22.90 -16.31 5.24
C MET A 96 -23.33 -14.90 4.83
N ALA A 97 -24.47 -14.41 5.35
CA ALA A 97 -24.92 -13.04 5.12
C ALA A 97 -23.87 -12.01 5.59
N THR A 98 -23.28 -12.21 6.76
CA THR A 98 -22.20 -11.32 7.28
C THR A 98 -20.94 -11.37 6.41
N LYS A 99 -20.55 -12.55 5.94
CA LYS A 99 -19.41 -12.69 5.01
C LYS A 99 -19.67 -11.99 3.68
N ASN A 100 -20.90 -12.06 3.16
CA ASN A 100 -21.29 -11.34 1.97
C ASN A 100 -21.25 -9.82 2.20
N ALA A 101 -21.69 -9.34 3.37
CA ALA A 101 -21.58 -7.93 3.75
C ALA A 101 -20.11 -7.47 3.79
N ASP A 102 -19.19 -8.29 4.30
CA ASP A 102 -17.75 -7.97 4.31
C ASP A 102 -17.14 -7.88 2.91
N ILE A 103 -17.55 -8.76 2.00
CA ILE A 103 -17.16 -8.70 0.59
C ILE A 103 -17.70 -7.42 -0.06
N GLN A 104 -18.95 -7.07 0.19
CA GLN A 104 -19.57 -5.88 -0.41
C GLN A 104 -18.98 -4.58 0.14
N VAL A 105 -18.74 -4.48 1.44
CA VAL A 105 -18.10 -3.29 2.04
C VAL A 105 -16.70 -3.08 1.48
N THR A 106 -15.95 -4.15 1.28
CA THR A 106 -14.61 -4.10 0.68
C THR A 106 -14.67 -3.66 -0.79
N ARG A 107 -15.61 -4.19 -1.58
CA ARG A 107 -15.82 -3.79 -2.98
C ARG A 107 -16.21 -2.31 -3.11
N GLN A 108 -17.11 -1.83 -2.27
CA GLN A 108 -17.55 -0.43 -2.29
C GLN A 108 -16.45 0.53 -1.87
N LYS A 109 -15.65 0.16 -0.83
CA LYS A 109 -14.47 0.94 -0.43
C LYS A 109 -13.48 1.05 -1.59
N ASN A 110 -13.19 -0.07 -2.29
CA ASN A 110 -12.29 -0.08 -3.44
C ASN A 110 -12.81 0.77 -4.62
N LYS A 111 -14.12 0.75 -4.88
CA LYS A 111 -14.73 1.63 -5.90
C LYS A 111 -14.63 3.11 -5.54
N ARG A 112 -14.92 3.48 -4.27
CA ARG A 112 -14.78 4.86 -3.79
C ARG A 112 -13.32 5.34 -3.84
N SER A 113 -12.38 4.52 -3.37
CA SER A 113 -10.95 4.82 -3.48
C SER A 113 -10.55 5.07 -4.93
N GLY A 114 -10.97 4.20 -5.86
CA GLY A 114 -10.68 4.35 -7.27
C GLY A 114 -11.22 5.60 -7.92
N ASN A 115 -12.39 6.05 -7.51
CA ASN A 115 -12.92 7.31 -7.99
C ASN A 115 -12.15 8.52 -7.44
N LEU A 116 -11.74 8.49 -6.16
CA LEU A 116 -10.96 9.56 -5.54
C LEU A 116 -9.57 9.68 -6.16
N GLU A 117 -8.92 8.56 -6.47
CA GLU A 117 -7.60 8.53 -7.11
C GLU A 117 -7.67 9.08 -8.55
N LYS A 118 -8.74 8.71 -9.30
CA LYS A 118 -8.97 9.28 -10.63
C LYS A 118 -9.28 10.79 -10.56
N ILE A 119 -10.15 11.22 -9.65
CA ILE A 119 -10.44 12.64 -9.44
C ILE A 119 -9.16 13.42 -9.13
N ALA A 120 -8.28 12.87 -8.27
CA ALA A 120 -6.99 13.50 -7.99
C ALA A 120 -6.08 13.59 -9.22
N ALA A 121 -6.12 12.60 -10.13
CA ALA A 121 -5.41 12.68 -11.41
C ALA A 121 -6.01 13.75 -12.33
N ASP A 122 -7.32 13.81 -12.44
CA ASP A 122 -8.04 14.81 -13.25
C ASP A 122 -7.80 16.24 -12.72
N ASP A 123 -7.79 16.44 -11.39
CA ASP A 123 -7.48 17.74 -10.77
C ASP A 123 -6.01 18.13 -11.01
N GLY A 124 -5.08 17.19 -10.88
CA GLY A 124 -3.67 17.42 -11.22
C GLY A 124 -3.45 17.77 -12.69
N ALA A 125 -4.19 17.15 -13.62
CA ALA A 125 -4.15 17.47 -15.03
C ALA A 125 -4.58 18.92 -15.28
N LYS A 126 -5.70 19.35 -14.68
CA LYS A 126 -6.18 20.73 -14.74
C LYS A 126 -5.16 21.73 -14.20
N LEU A 127 -4.59 21.44 -13.01
CA LEU A 127 -3.56 22.26 -12.38
C LEU A 127 -2.36 22.48 -13.31
N LEU A 128 -1.94 21.43 -14.00
CA LEU A 128 -0.81 21.47 -14.92
C LEU A 128 -1.20 21.90 -16.34
N GLN A 129 -2.49 22.16 -16.63
CA GLN A 129 -2.99 22.46 -17.99
C GLN A 129 -2.56 21.35 -18.98
N LEU A 130 -2.78 20.10 -18.61
CA LEU A 130 -2.58 18.91 -19.41
C LEU A 130 -3.92 18.25 -19.72
N ASP A 131 -4.00 17.52 -20.84
CA ASP A 131 -5.22 16.83 -21.25
C ASP A 131 -5.56 15.67 -20.31
N SER A 132 -4.55 14.99 -19.79
CA SER A 132 -4.72 13.89 -18.84
C SER A 132 -3.50 13.73 -17.94
N LEU A 133 -3.69 13.00 -16.81
CA LEU A 133 -2.65 12.42 -15.97
C LEU A 133 -2.96 10.95 -15.66
N ASP A 134 -3.47 10.24 -16.66
CA ASP A 134 -3.80 8.82 -16.52
C ASP A 134 -2.54 7.94 -16.43
N TYR A 135 -1.42 8.39 -17.00
CA TYR A 135 -0.14 7.71 -16.94
C TYR A 135 0.98 8.63 -16.46
N ILE A 136 1.40 8.47 -15.21
CA ILE A 136 2.51 9.21 -14.60
C ILE A 136 3.66 8.27 -14.34
N VAL A 137 4.87 8.67 -14.75
CA VAL A 137 6.13 8.01 -14.33
C VAL A 137 6.91 8.98 -13.45
N CYS A 138 7.19 8.58 -12.19
CA CYS A 138 7.95 9.42 -11.27
C CYS A 138 9.31 8.79 -10.95
N PHE A 139 10.36 9.61 -11.01
CA PHE A 139 11.73 9.23 -10.70
C PHE A 139 12.19 9.82 -9.39
N ASP A 140 12.89 9.00 -8.59
CA ASP A 140 13.60 9.40 -7.38
C ASP A 140 14.97 8.75 -7.32
N MET A 141 15.91 9.45 -6.71
CA MET A 141 17.27 9.01 -6.52
C MET A 141 17.56 8.83 -5.04
N ALA A 142 18.28 7.76 -4.69
CA ALA A 142 18.73 7.57 -3.33
C ALA A 142 20.18 7.12 -3.27
N GLN A 143 20.89 7.71 -2.32
CA GLN A 143 22.29 7.42 -2.03
C GLN A 143 22.37 6.48 -0.83
N LEU A 144 23.02 5.34 -1.00
CA LEU A 144 23.39 4.44 0.10
C LEU A 144 24.67 4.94 0.78
N GLN A 145 24.69 4.90 2.11
CA GLN A 145 25.97 5.03 2.83
C GLN A 145 26.91 3.92 2.37
N GLY A 146 28.00 4.30 1.70
CA GLY A 146 29.11 3.38 1.39
C GLY A 146 29.43 3.17 -0.07
N SER A 147 28.66 3.46 -1.09
CA SER A 147 29.04 3.45 -2.52
C SER A 147 27.97 3.05 -3.53
N GLU A 148 26.88 2.37 -3.15
CA GLU A 148 25.86 1.99 -4.13
C GLU A 148 24.78 3.06 -4.25
N ARG A 149 24.59 3.58 -5.46
CA ARG A 149 23.56 4.56 -5.79
C ARG A 149 22.49 3.89 -6.63
N VAL A 150 21.26 4.19 -6.31
CA VAL A 150 20.10 3.57 -6.96
C VAL A 150 19.09 4.65 -7.31
N GLY A 151 18.66 4.67 -8.56
CA GLY A 151 17.46 5.38 -8.97
C GLY A 151 16.27 4.43 -9.00
N ALA A 152 15.08 4.97 -8.87
CA ALA A 152 13.84 4.26 -9.02
C ALA A 152 12.88 4.99 -9.95
N SER A 153 12.10 4.23 -10.70
CA SER A 153 10.90 4.73 -11.37
C SER A 153 9.67 4.03 -10.81
N VAL A 154 8.66 4.80 -10.47
CA VAL A 154 7.33 4.31 -10.11
C VAL A 154 6.32 4.76 -11.14
N VAL A 155 5.26 3.98 -11.28
CA VAL A 155 4.21 4.21 -12.26
C VAL A 155 2.88 4.34 -11.55
N LEU A 156 2.14 5.39 -11.90
CA LEU A 156 0.74 5.52 -11.53
C LEU A 156 -0.12 5.52 -12.81
N ARG A 157 -1.21 4.74 -12.78
CA ARG A 157 -2.23 4.78 -13.84
C ARG A 157 -3.58 5.14 -13.24
N LYS A 158 -4.21 6.19 -13.76
CA LYS A 158 -5.46 6.76 -13.25
C LYS A 158 -5.37 7.07 -11.74
N GLY A 159 -4.26 7.68 -11.35
CA GLY A 159 -3.94 8.02 -9.96
C GLY A 159 -3.54 6.84 -9.06
N ARG A 160 -3.51 5.58 -9.57
CA ARG A 160 -3.20 4.37 -8.79
C ARG A 160 -1.79 3.87 -9.04
N PRO A 161 -1.04 3.51 -7.98
CA PRO A 161 0.24 2.87 -8.10
C PRO A 161 0.18 1.50 -8.77
N VAL A 162 0.97 1.29 -9.85
CA VAL A 162 1.07 0.02 -10.59
C VAL A 162 2.41 -0.64 -10.30
N LYS A 163 2.49 -1.32 -9.17
CA LYS A 163 3.75 -1.87 -8.60
C LYS A 163 4.50 -2.81 -9.54
N LYS A 164 3.83 -3.52 -10.46
CA LYS A 164 4.47 -4.40 -11.46
C LYS A 164 5.31 -3.64 -12.49
N GLU A 165 5.01 -2.35 -12.69
CA GLU A 165 5.71 -1.46 -13.61
C GLU A 165 6.84 -0.67 -12.94
N TYR A 166 7.06 -0.81 -11.62
CA TYR A 166 8.16 -0.18 -10.90
C TYR A 166 9.50 -0.77 -11.31
N ARG A 167 10.52 0.07 -11.40
CA ARG A 167 11.89 -0.38 -11.72
C ARG A 167 12.90 0.28 -10.80
N THR A 168 14.00 -0.42 -10.58
CA THR A 168 15.19 0.10 -9.91
C THR A 168 16.38 0.06 -10.84
N TYR A 169 17.22 1.08 -10.77
CA TYR A 169 18.39 1.26 -11.63
C TYR A 169 19.63 1.44 -10.77
N ARG A 170 20.61 0.55 -10.91
CA ARG A 170 21.94 0.80 -10.36
C ARG A 170 22.59 1.90 -11.19
N VAL A 171 23.05 2.95 -10.54
CA VAL A 171 23.81 4.02 -11.17
C VAL A 171 25.22 3.53 -11.44
N LYS A 172 25.71 3.76 -12.65
CA LYS A 172 27.05 3.38 -13.10
C LYS A 172 28.03 4.54 -13.02
N THR A 173 27.52 5.76 -13.10
CA THR A 173 28.35 6.98 -13.04
C THR A 173 29.10 7.07 -11.72
N LYS A 174 30.40 7.43 -11.79
CA LYS A 174 31.28 7.57 -10.62
C LYS A 174 31.16 8.95 -9.94
N VAL A 175 30.55 9.91 -10.61
CA VAL A 175 30.40 11.28 -10.12
C VAL A 175 29.31 11.37 -9.06
N LEU A 176 29.59 12.07 -7.96
CA LEU A 176 28.66 12.33 -6.85
C LEU A 176 27.75 13.51 -7.19
N ASP A 177 26.88 13.34 -8.19
CA ASP A 177 25.97 14.37 -8.66
C ASP A 177 24.61 13.75 -8.93
N ASP A 178 23.64 14.06 -8.09
CA ASP A 178 22.27 13.52 -8.18
C ASP A 178 21.61 13.82 -9.53
N ILE A 179 21.96 14.95 -10.13
CA ILE A 179 21.42 15.39 -11.42
C ILE A 179 21.91 14.47 -12.55
N ARG A 180 23.21 14.21 -12.59
CA ARG A 180 23.81 13.31 -13.59
C ARG A 180 23.36 11.87 -13.40
N MET A 181 23.22 11.45 -12.14
CA MET A 181 22.69 10.13 -11.82
C MET A 181 21.25 9.95 -12.30
N MET A 182 20.38 10.95 -12.10
CA MET A 182 19.02 10.95 -12.58
C MET A 182 18.98 10.91 -14.12
N ALA A 183 19.83 11.69 -14.79
CA ALA A 183 19.94 11.69 -16.25
C ALA A 183 20.31 10.29 -16.80
N GLU A 184 21.31 9.61 -16.20
CA GLU A 184 21.67 8.22 -16.56
C GLU A 184 20.46 7.26 -16.43
N VAL A 185 19.72 7.39 -15.33
CA VAL A 185 18.57 6.51 -15.05
C VAL A 185 17.45 6.76 -16.04
N VAL A 186 17.11 8.03 -16.29
CA VAL A 186 16.07 8.40 -17.27
C VAL A 186 16.48 7.97 -18.68
N GLU A 187 17.75 8.17 -19.10
CA GLU A 187 18.23 7.72 -20.40
C GLU A 187 18.07 6.20 -20.61
N ARG A 188 18.37 5.43 -19.57
CA ARG A 188 18.19 3.97 -19.61
C ARG A 188 16.73 3.56 -19.62
N TRP A 189 15.86 4.35 -19.00
CA TRP A 189 14.42 4.15 -19.05
C TRP A 189 13.89 4.44 -20.46
N LEU A 190 14.27 5.56 -21.09
CA LEU A 190 13.86 5.93 -22.44
C LEU A 190 14.07 4.82 -23.48
N LYS A 191 15.20 4.10 -23.40
CA LYS A 191 15.55 3.01 -24.32
C LYS A 191 14.65 1.77 -24.25
N ARG A 192 13.69 1.74 -23.33
CA ARG A 192 12.85 0.56 -23.04
C ARG A 192 11.35 0.87 -23.06
N GLN A 193 10.97 2.04 -23.57
CA GLN A 193 9.57 2.46 -23.56
C GLN A 193 8.92 2.18 -24.90
N ASP A 194 7.75 1.57 -24.83
CA ASP A 194 6.85 1.37 -25.97
C ASP A 194 5.68 2.38 -25.93
N GLU A 195 5.46 3.03 -24.78
CA GLU A 195 4.40 4.01 -24.52
C GLU A 195 4.97 5.20 -23.74
N TRP A 196 4.62 6.44 -24.16
CA TRP A 196 5.02 7.66 -23.46
C TRP A 196 4.03 8.03 -22.36
N PRO A 197 4.49 8.57 -21.21
CA PRO A 197 3.60 8.99 -20.14
C PRO A 197 2.93 10.34 -20.45
N ASP A 198 1.77 10.56 -19.83
CA ASP A 198 1.15 11.90 -19.79
C ASP A 198 1.99 12.89 -18.98
N LEU A 199 2.81 12.38 -18.05
CA LEU A 199 3.78 13.18 -17.28
C LEU A 199 4.97 12.35 -16.83
N LEU A 200 6.17 12.82 -17.13
CA LEU A 200 7.40 12.41 -16.45
C LEU A 200 7.63 13.35 -15.26
N LEU A 201 7.56 12.84 -14.04
CA LEU A 201 7.76 13.60 -12.82
C LEU A 201 9.13 13.27 -12.20
N LEU A 202 9.86 14.29 -11.78
CA LEU A 202 11.17 14.17 -11.15
C LEU A 202 11.08 14.62 -9.69
N ASP A 203 11.58 13.82 -8.75
CA ASP A 203 11.82 14.30 -7.38
C ASP A 203 13.08 15.17 -7.40
N GLY A 204 12.89 16.47 -7.49
CA GLY A 204 13.99 17.43 -7.64
C GLY A 204 13.51 18.84 -7.97
N GLY A 205 14.48 19.75 -8.16
CA GLY A 205 14.21 21.15 -8.50
C GLY A 205 14.43 21.46 -9.98
N LYS A 206 14.46 22.76 -10.28
CA LYS A 206 14.60 23.29 -11.64
C LYS A 206 15.81 22.72 -12.38
N THR A 207 16.95 22.55 -11.72
CA THR A 207 18.18 22.01 -12.33
C THR A 207 18.01 20.58 -12.85
N HIS A 208 17.22 19.74 -12.13
CA HIS A 208 16.87 18.39 -12.59
C HIS A 208 15.99 18.47 -13.85
N LEU A 209 15.01 19.37 -13.84
CA LEU A 209 14.13 19.61 -14.99
C LEU A 209 14.92 20.03 -16.24
N ASP A 210 15.81 21.01 -16.11
CA ASP A 210 16.61 21.54 -17.21
C ASP A 210 17.51 20.44 -17.81
N THR A 211 18.20 19.68 -16.95
CA THR A 211 19.07 18.56 -17.38
C THR A 211 18.29 17.45 -18.12
N ILE A 212 17.09 17.12 -17.65
CA ILE A 212 16.28 16.10 -18.33
C ILE A 212 15.69 16.62 -19.64
N ASN A 213 15.30 17.89 -19.73
CA ASN A 213 14.90 18.47 -21.01
C ASN A 213 16.05 18.50 -22.04
N ASP A 214 17.27 18.81 -21.62
CA ASP A 214 18.47 18.74 -22.47
C ASP A 214 18.77 17.30 -22.93
N LEU A 215 18.56 16.32 -22.03
CA LEU A 215 18.68 14.91 -22.39
C LEU A 215 17.64 14.52 -23.44
N LEU A 216 16.39 14.91 -23.27
CA LEU A 216 15.31 14.64 -24.24
C LEU A 216 15.59 15.29 -25.59
N GLY A 217 16.11 16.53 -25.61
CA GLY A 217 16.55 17.20 -26.84
C GLY A 217 17.60 16.39 -27.61
N ARG A 218 18.60 15.84 -26.92
CA ARG A 218 19.64 14.98 -27.52
C ARG A 218 19.10 13.66 -28.11
N HIS A 219 17.95 13.21 -27.61
CA HIS A 219 17.28 12.00 -28.10
C HIS A 219 16.12 12.31 -29.09
N ASN A 220 15.94 13.55 -29.53
CA ASN A 220 14.82 14.02 -30.37
C ASN A 220 13.44 13.74 -29.75
N LEU A 221 13.33 13.80 -28.43
CA LEU A 221 12.10 13.56 -27.67
C LEU A 221 11.58 14.83 -26.98
N GLU A 222 12.14 16.00 -27.29
CA GLU A 222 11.69 17.27 -26.74
C GLU A 222 10.23 17.55 -27.15
N GLY A 223 9.35 17.78 -26.15
CA GLY A 223 7.93 18.04 -26.39
C GLY A 223 7.07 16.82 -26.71
N VAL A 224 7.65 15.62 -26.81
CA VAL A 224 6.88 14.37 -27.06
C VAL A 224 5.97 14.05 -25.88
N PHE A 225 6.41 14.33 -24.67
CA PHE A 225 5.63 14.22 -23.44
C PHE A 225 6.03 15.29 -22.43
N PRO A 226 5.11 15.70 -21.55
CA PRO A 226 5.40 16.69 -20.51
C PRO A 226 6.40 16.20 -19.48
N VAL A 227 7.30 17.08 -19.05
CA VAL A 227 8.22 16.84 -17.92
C VAL A 227 8.00 17.90 -16.85
N ALA A 228 7.99 17.47 -15.59
CA ALA A 228 7.92 18.34 -14.44
C ALA A 228 8.90 17.89 -13.35
N ALA A 229 9.40 18.85 -12.56
CA ALA A 229 10.16 18.57 -11.35
C ALA A 229 9.41 19.10 -10.14
N LEU A 230 9.33 18.31 -9.07
CA LEU A 230 8.67 18.66 -7.82
C LEU A 230 9.70 18.85 -6.72
N ALA A 231 9.91 20.10 -6.30
CA ALA A 231 10.82 20.45 -5.22
C ALA A 231 10.16 20.25 -3.86
N LYS A 232 10.78 19.44 -3.00
CA LYS A 232 10.25 19.01 -1.70
C LYS A 232 10.06 20.15 -0.69
N LYS A 233 10.99 21.12 -0.65
CA LYS A 233 11.02 22.13 0.41
C LYS A 233 9.80 23.05 0.42
N GLU A 234 9.21 23.34 -0.76
CA GLU A 234 8.11 24.28 -0.92
C GLU A 234 6.91 23.68 -1.65
N GLU A 235 6.92 22.37 -1.88
CA GLU A 235 5.91 21.66 -2.70
C GLU A 235 5.64 22.42 -4.01
N THR A 236 6.73 22.86 -4.66
CA THR A 236 6.66 23.67 -5.88
C THR A 236 7.01 22.83 -7.09
N ILE A 237 6.14 22.88 -8.11
CA ILE A 237 6.34 22.18 -9.37
C ILE A 237 6.89 23.13 -10.43
N PHE A 238 7.89 22.67 -11.14
CA PHE A 238 8.56 23.37 -12.24
C PHE A 238 8.29 22.65 -13.56
N ARG A 239 8.00 23.43 -14.62
CA ARG A 239 7.87 22.94 -16.00
C ARG A 239 8.58 23.90 -16.96
N LYS A 240 9.16 23.38 -18.05
CA LYS A 240 9.86 24.21 -19.05
C LYS A 240 8.90 25.26 -19.63
N GLY A 241 9.32 26.52 -19.62
CA GLY A 241 8.55 27.64 -20.17
C GLY A 241 7.29 28.04 -19.41
N LYS A 242 7.04 27.47 -18.21
CA LYS A 242 5.91 27.81 -17.35
C LYS A 242 6.35 28.45 -16.05
N LYS A 243 5.51 29.27 -15.44
CA LYS A 243 5.73 29.78 -14.08
C LYS A 243 5.68 28.63 -13.07
N PRO A 244 6.52 28.66 -12.01
CA PRO A 244 6.43 27.68 -10.93
C PRO A 244 5.04 27.72 -10.27
N ILE A 245 4.51 26.55 -9.93
CA ILE A 245 3.21 26.39 -9.30
C ILE A 245 3.44 25.77 -7.93
N LYS A 246 2.99 26.42 -6.85
CA LYS A 246 2.94 25.83 -5.52
C LYS A 246 1.76 24.86 -5.47
N ILE A 247 2.03 23.61 -5.11
CA ILE A 247 1.02 22.56 -5.05
C ILE A 247 0.21 22.72 -3.76
N ASP A 248 -1.08 22.61 -3.93
CA ASP A 248 -2.06 22.50 -2.87
C ASP A 248 -2.88 21.20 -3.00
N ARG A 249 -4.16 21.30 -2.62
CA ARG A 249 -5.10 20.17 -2.66
C ARG A 249 -5.27 19.53 -4.05
N GLU A 250 -5.15 20.32 -5.12
CA GLU A 250 -5.37 19.85 -6.50
C GLU A 250 -4.19 19.04 -7.03
N GLY A 251 -2.98 19.31 -6.53
CA GLY A 251 -1.76 18.60 -6.92
C GLY A 251 -1.46 17.32 -6.13
N ARG A 252 -2.39 16.79 -5.33
CA ARG A 252 -2.17 15.61 -4.47
C ARG A 252 -1.66 14.38 -5.19
N VAL A 253 -2.08 14.16 -6.44
CA VAL A 253 -1.57 13.02 -7.23
C VAL A 253 -0.08 13.12 -7.49
N LEU A 254 0.47 14.32 -7.65
CA LEU A 254 1.89 14.57 -7.90
C LEU A 254 2.71 14.33 -6.63
N ILE A 255 2.23 14.83 -5.48
CA ILE A 255 2.82 14.54 -4.17
C ILE A 255 2.79 13.04 -3.90
N HIS A 256 1.65 12.38 -4.13
CA HIS A 256 1.52 10.93 -3.98
C HIS A 256 2.49 10.15 -4.86
N SER A 257 2.69 10.58 -6.12
CA SER A 257 3.64 9.95 -7.04
C SER A 257 5.08 10.04 -6.54
N ARG A 258 5.49 11.24 -6.05
CA ARG A 258 6.81 11.46 -5.44
C ARG A 258 7.00 10.63 -4.17
N ASP A 259 6.04 10.66 -3.26
CA ASP A 259 6.13 9.94 -1.99
C ASP A 259 6.19 8.42 -2.21
N GLU A 260 5.49 7.91 -3.24
CA GLU A 260 5.57 6.51 -3.64
C GLU A 260 6.94 6.14 -4.22
N ALA A 261 7.55 7.01 -5.03
CA ALA A 261 8.91 6.82 -5.54
C ALA A 261 9.92 6.78 -4.38
N HIS A 262 9.84 7.75 -3.47
CA HIS A 262 10.67 7.83 -2.28
C HIS A 262 10.50 6.60 -1.37
N ARG A 263 9.25 6.15 -1.14
CA ARG A 263 8.96 4.94 -0.38
C ARG A 263 9.55 3.70 -1.03
N PHE A 264 9.44 3.58 -2.35
CA PHE A 264 9.92 2.41 -3.10
C PHE A 264 11.45 2.32 -3.09
N VAL A 265 12.16 3.43 -3.35
CA VAL A 265 13.62 3.46 -3.31
C VAL A 265 14.15 3.14 -1.91
N ASN A 266 13.54 3.69 -0.86
CA ASN A 266 13.92 3.44 0.54
C ASN A 266 13.64 1.99 0.99
N LYS A 267 12.56 1.36 0.50
CA LYS A 267 12.28 -0.06 0.77
C LYS A 267 13.36 -0.95 0.16
N PHE A 268 13.77 -0.68 -1.06
CA PHE A 268 14.86 -1.40 -1.72
C PHE A 268 16.17 -1.28 -0.94
N HIS A 269 16.47 -0.10 -0.41
CA HIS A 269 17.62 0.13 0.47
C HIS A 269 17.59 -0.74 1.73
N ARG A 270 16.45 -0.80 2.43
CA ARG A 270 16.31 -1.62 3.65
C ARG A 270 16.48 -3.12 3.37
N GLN A 271 15.92 -3.60 2.27
CA GLN A 271 16.04 -5.01 1.87
C GLN A 271 17.49 -5.39 1.54
N ARG A 272 18.26 -4.48 0.92
CA ARG A 272 19.68 -4.71 0.64
C ARG A 272 20.56 -4.61 1.88
N ARG A 273 20.30 -3.66 2.77
CA ARG A 273 20.98 -3.62 4.08
C ARG A 273 20.78 -4.95 4.81
N GLY A 274 19.57 -5.47 4.87
CA GLY A 274 19.30 -6.79 5.46
C GLY A 274 20.10 -7.91 4.80
N LYS A 275 20.21 -7.92 3.46
CA LYS A 275 21.01 -8.92 2.74
C LYS A 275 22.53 -8.73 2.87
N ASN A 276 23.03 -7.49 2.99
CA ASN A 276 24.45 -7.21 3.19
C ASN A 276 24.87 -7.30 4.65
N THR A 277 23.98 -7.04 5.60
CA THR A 277 24.20 -7.28 7.03
C THR A 277 24.22 -8.79 7.33
N LEU A 278 23.63 -9.63 6.45
CA LEU A 278 23.65 -11.09 6.52
C LEU A 278 24.93 -11.74 5.94
N LYS A 279 25.87 -11.00 5.42
CA LYS A 279 27.26 -11.46 5.26
C LYS A 279 28.05 -11.07 6.52
N ASN A 280 27.64 -11.64 7.64
CA ASN A 280 28.38 -11.56 8.88
C ASN A 280 29.77 -12.20 8.62
N PRO A 281 30.88 -11.51 8.89
CA PRO A 281 32.19 -12.12 8.75
C PRO A 281 32.30 -13.47 9.47
N LEU A 282 31.49 -13.67 10.53
CA LEU A 282 31.36 -14.95 11.22
C LEU A 282 30.84 -16.10 10.35
N GLU A 283 30.08 -15.81 9.26
CA GLU A 283 29.60 -16.85 8.33
C GLU A 283 30.71 -17.44 7.44
N LYS A 284 31.86 -16.81 7.37
CA LYS A 284 33.02 -17.32 6.66
C LYS A 284 33.81 -18.34 7.48
N ILE A 285 33.59 -18.40 8.79
CA ILE A 285 34.31 -19.28 9.69
C ILE A 285 33.75 -20.70 9.54
N GLU A 286 34.55 -21.61 9.04
CA GLU A 286 34.16 -23.00 8.82
C GLU A 286 33.73 -23.67 10.13
N GLY A 287 32.54 -24.28 10.14
CA GLY A 287 31.94 -24.93 11.31
C GLY A 287 31.16 -24.00 12.25
N LEU A 288 31.08 -22.67 11.94
CA LEU A 288 30.28 -21.70 12.68
C LEU A 288 28.91 -21.50 12.03
N GLY A 289 27.99 -22.42 12.24
CA GLY A 289 26.65 -22.37 11.66
C GLY A 289 25.75 -21.29 12.29
N ALA A 290 24.61 -21.00 11.63
CA ALA A 290 23.68 -19.91 11.99
C ALA A 290 23.23 -19.91 13.48
N LYS A 291 23.02 -21.08 14.08
CA LYS A 291 22.65 -21.20 15.51
C LYS A 291 23.74 -20.68 16.45
N LYS A 292 25.00 -21.00 16.15
CA LYS A 292 26.15 -20.56 16.95
C LYS A 292 26.41 -19.05 16.78
N ILE A 293 26.23 -18.53 15.56
CA ILE A 293 26.32 -17.08 15.27
C ILE A 293 25.24 -16.34 16.05
N GLN A 294 24.02 -16.84 16.07
CA GLN A 294 22.92 -16.25 16.84
C GLN A 294 23.22 -16.26 18.35
N ALA A 295 23.74 -17.36 18.89
CA ALA A 295 24.14 -17.43 20.28
C ALA A 295 25.23 -16.41 20.65
N LEU A 296 26.23 -16.24 19.80
CA LEU A 296 27.28 -15.21 19.97
C LEU A 296 26.69 -13.79 19.95
N ILE A 297 25.79 -13.48 18.99
CA ILE A 297 25.17 -12.15 18.90
C ILE A 297 24.28 -11.89 20.13
N VAL A 298 23.52 -12.87 20.60
CA VAL A 298 22.68 -12.74 21.80
C VAL A 298 23.54 -12.52 23.06
N TYR A 299 24.66 -13.23 23.18
CA TYR A 299 25.53 -13.13 24.35
C TYR A 299 26.30 -11.82 24.41
N PHE A 300 26.88 -11.38 23.28
CA PHE A 300 27.70 -10.16 23.20
C PHE A 300 26.92 -8.91 22.79
N GLY A 301 25.69 -9.02 22.36
CA GLY A 301 24.82 -7.91 21.94
C GLY A 301 25.17 -7.31 20.58
N SER A 302 26.40 -7.44 20.08
CA SER A 302 26.82 -6.92 18.77
C SER A 302 28.05 -7.64 18.21
N TYR A 303 28.20 -7.63 16.88
CA TYR A 303 29.39 -8.11 16.19
C TYR A 303 30.67 -7.38 16.67
N LYS A 304 30.57 -6.08 16.94
CA LYS A 304 31.69 -5.28 17.44
C LYS A 304 32.23 -5.84 18.75
N ASN A 305 31.37 -6.22 19.67
CA ASN A 305 31.76 -6.79 20.96
C ASN A 305 32.39 -8.19 20.80
N ILE A 306 31.88 -9.00 19.86
CA ILE A 306 32.46 -10.31 19.54
C ILE A 306 33.89 -10.16 19.03
N LYS A 307 34.17 -9.15 18.21
CA LYS A 307 35.51 -8.88 17.68
C LYS A 307 36.55 -8.55 18.75
N PHE A 308 36.15 -7.95 19.86
CA PHE A 308 37.02 -7.59 20.97
C PHE A 308 37.01 -8.60 22.14
N ALA A 309 36.24 -9.70 22.00
CA ALA A 309 36.12 -10.71 23.04
C ALA A 309 37.38 -11.61 23.10
N SER A 310 37.81 -11.96 24.29
CA SER A 310 38.89 -12.93 24.49
C SER A 310 38.44 -14.35 24.16
N ILE A 311 39.39 -15.28 23.96
CA ILE A 311 39.09 -16.70 23.72
C ILE A 311 38.27 -17.29 24.86
N GLU A 312 38.57 -16.93 26.14
CA GLU A 312 37.88 -17.37 27.32
C GLU A 312 36.43 -16.85 27.37
N GLU A 313 36.21 -15.65 26.95
CA GLU A 313 34.85 -15.06 26.85
C GLU A 313 34.01 -15.73 25.76
N LEU A 314 34.62 -16.01 24.60
CA LEU A 314 33.95 -16.73 23.50
C LEU A 314 33.54 -18.17 23.94
N GLN A 315 34.34 -18.82 24.76
CA GLN A 315 34.03 -20.17 25.30
C GLN A 315 32.84 -20.20 26.27
N LYS A 316 32.45 -19.05 26.84
CA LYS A 316 31.25 -18.96 27.70
C LYS A 316 29.95 -19.06 26.93
N VAL A 317 29.98 -18.92 25.60
CA VAL A 317 28.79 -18.99 24.75
C VAL A 317 28.38 -20.47 24.54
N PRO A 318 27.12 -20.83 24.77
CA PRO A 318 26.66 -22.21 24.57
C PRO A 318 26.92 -22.70 23.14
N GLY A 319 27.60 -23.85 23.02
CA GLY A 319 27.94 -24.43 21.71
C GLY A 319 29.25 -23.93 21.07
N ILE A 320 29.98 -23.06 21.74
CA ILE A 320 31.32 -22.60 21.30
C ILE A 320 32.37 -23.30 22.19
N GLY A 321 33.04 -24.31 21.65
CA GLY A 321 34.15 -25.00 22.31
C GLY A 321 35.51 -24.36 22.04
N LYS A 322 36.57 -24.90 22.68
CA LYS A 322 37.93 -24.37 22.64
C LYS A 322 38.53 -24.19 21.22
N GLU A 323 38.27 -25.12 20.31
CA GLU A 323 38.72 -25.01 18.93
C GLU A 323 37.97 -23.92 18.14
N MET A 324 36.66 -23.84 18.37
CA MET A 324 35.81 -22.87 17.67
C MET A 324 36.12 -21.44 18.16
N SER A 325 36.30 -21.22 19.46
CA SER A 325 36.65 -19.92 20.01
C SER A 325 38.00 -19.43 19.48
N LYS A 326 38.98 -20.32 19.30
CA LYS A 326 40.27 -19.98 18.68
C LYS A 326 40.10 -19.61 17.21
N LYS A 327 39.34 -20.39 16.42
CA LYS A 327 39.05 -20.06 15.02
C LYS A 327 38.34 -18.70 14.89
N ILE A 328 37.36 -18.42 15.75
CA ILE A 328 36.66 -17.12 15.75
C ILE A 328 37.65 -15.97 16.04
N TYR A 329 38.50 -16.16 17.03
CA TYR A 329 39.48 -15.15 17.44
C TYR A 329 40.47 -14.89 16.31
N ASP A 330 41.09 -15.92 15.71
CA ASP A 330 42.07 -15.82 14.64
C ASP A 330 41.52 -15.18 13.34
N GLU A 331 40.23 -15.41 13.04
CA GLU A 331 39.59 -14.83 11.82
C GLU A 331 39.10 -13.39 12.00
N LEU A 332 38.95 -12.92 13.25
CA LEU A 332 38.42 -11.58 13.51
C LEU A 332 39.47 -10.52 13.85
N ILE A 333 40.70 -10.92 14.11
CA ILE A 333 41.86 -10.06 14.35
C ILE A 333 42.64 -9.90 13.05
#